data_b56574fa41cd0a688af9224f4cdffa18
#
_entry.id   b56574fa41cd0a688af9224f4cdffa18
#
_cell.length_a   1.000
_cell.length_b   1.000
_cell.length_c   1.000
_cell.angle_alpha   90.00
_cell.angle_beta   90.00
_cell.angle_gamma   90.00
#
_symmetry.space_group_name_H-M   'P 1'
#
loop_
_entity.id
_entity.type
_entity.pdbx_description
1 polymer ?
#
loop_
_entity_poly.entity_id
_entity_poly.type
_entity_poly.pdbx_seq_one_letter_code
_entity_poly.pdbx_strand_id
1 'polypeptide(L)'
;MRIFWLAFAATMALGSVVRADEIRVLSPGVGTSGGLREIAAAFAKKTGTKVTIVPGEMDKIAEAFKTATPAADLVILPMDLMGSVALDRGIKPGSFTPVGRVEIGLFKKESAPRPDISTVEKLAVVLKGASAIMYTNPASGSMQASMSDQLLKRPEFAGAKGLPVQGNAEPALRRGDGDAAALGLGLIQSPYLRGQVPGNPLLVGPLPPELGEHMDLAAAISARSTDLKDAQAFLAFLTSPEAAPLWAAKGTGLF
;
A
#
# COMPACT_ATOMS: atom_id res chain seq x y z
N MET A 1 41.52 29.19 65.08
CA MET A 1 41.68 28.55 63.76
C MET A 1 40.40 27.83 63.44
N ARG A 2 39.45 28.45 62.70
CA ARG A 2 38.13 27.89 62.39
C ARG A 2 38.16 27.42 60.93
N ILE A 3 38.02 26.12 60.75
CA ILE A 3 37.97 25.47 59.43
C ILE A 3 36.52 25.44 58.99
N PHE A 4 36.21 26.19 57.87
CA PHE A 4 34.91 26.14 57.21
C PHE A 4 34.91 24.97 56.24
N TRP A 5 33.98 24.01 56.43
CA TRP A 5 33.68 23.00 55.44
C TRP A 5 32.59 23.52 54.49
N LEU A 6 32.95 23.73 53.21
CA LEU A 6 32.01 23.99 52.12
C LEU A 6 31.51 22.65 51.62
N ALA A 7 30.25 22.37 51.88
CA ALA A 7 29.54 21.22 51.29
C ALA A 7 29.13 21.60 49.86
N PHE A 8 29.74 20.96 48.86
CA PHE A 8 29.36 21.07 47.45
C PHE A 8 28.20 20.11 47.16
N ALA A 9 26.95 20.63 47.10
CA ALA A 9 25.79 19.85 46.69
C ALA A 9 25.81 19.68 45.18
N ALA A 10 26.22 18.52 44.68
CA ALA A 10 26.12 18.14 43.28
C ALA A 10 24.65 17.79 42.98
N THR A 11 23.93 18.69 42.33
CA THR A 11 22.59 18.45 41.82
C THR A 11 22.71 17.55 40.55
N MET A 12 22.50 16.24 40.71
CA MET A 12 22.34 15.35 39.57
C MET A 12 21.01 15.68 38.88
N ALA A 13 21.09 16.41 37.76
CA ALA A 13 19.97 16.50 36.83
C ALA A 13 19.75 15.11 36.20
N LEU A 14 18.78 14.38 36.72
CA LEU A 14 18.23 13.20 36.05
C LEU A 14 17.60 13.68 34.75
N GLY A 15 18.38 13.72 33.69
CA GLY A 15 17.87 13.86 32.32
C GLY A 15 16.95 12.69 32.05
N SER A 16 15.64 12.93 32.09
CA SER A 16 14.67 11.99 31.56
C SER A 16 15.06 11.72 30.10
N VAL A 17 15.54 10.51 29.83
CA VAL A 17 15.67 10.02 28.46
C VAL A 17 14.25 9.98 27.94
N VAL A 18 13.83 11.00 27.21
CA VAL A 18 12.59 11.00 26.43
C VAL A 18 12.80 9.91 25.39
N ARG A 19 12.32 8.73 25.71
CA ARG A 19 12.20 7.65 24.72
C ARG A 19 11.22 8.19 23.67
N ALA A 20 11.70 8.45 22.46
CA ALA A 20 10.79 8.79 21.38
C ALA A 20 9.77 7.67 21.27
N ASP A 21 8.50 8.02 21.41
CA ASP A 21 7.42 7.05 21.28
C ASP A 21 7.51 6.44 19.87
N GLU A 22 7.40 5.12 19.80
CA GLU A 22 7.53 4.37 18.54
C GLU A 22 6.36 3.40 18.40
N ILE A 23 5.63 3.53 17.31
CA ILE A 23 4.57 2.60 16.91
C ILE A 23 5.02 1.72 15.76
N ARG A 24 4.59 0.48 15.76
CA ARG A 24 4.90 -0.54 14.74
C ARG A 24 3.67 -0.82 13.90
N VAL A 25 3.82 -0.69 12.59
CA VAL A 25 2.74 -0.89 11.61
C VAL A 25 3.09 -2.03 10.68
N LEU A 26 2.31 -3.10 10.68
CA LEU A 26 2.41 -4.15 9.66
C LEU A 26 1.63 -3.71 8.42
N SER A 27 2.24 -3.82 7.24
CA SER A 27 1.60 -3.43 5.99
C SER A 27 2.11 -4.26 4.81
N PRO A 28 1.24 -4.74 3.92
CA PRO A 28 1.68 -5.36 2.68
C PRO A 28 2.36 -4.32 1.77
N GLY A 29 3.11 -4.84 0.78
CA GLY A 29 3.85 -4.01 -0.17
C GLY A 29 2.98 -2.95 -0.85
N VAL A 30 1.73 -3.28 -1.17
CA VAL A 30 0.76 -2.36 -1.79
C VAL A 30 0.45 -1.15 -0.92
N GLY A 31 0.21 -1.32 0.38
CA GLY A 31 -0.01 -0.21 1.31
C GLY A 31 1.28 0.58 1.56
N THR A 32 2.39 -0.14 1.77
CA THR A 32 3.70 0.46 2.02
C THR A 32 4.16 1.35 0.86
N SER A 33 3.97 0.91 -0.39
CA SER A 33 4.34 1.65 -1.61
C SER A 33 3.28 2.68 -2.01
N GLY A 34 2.04 2.47 -1.61
CA GLY A 34 0.89 3.32 -1.93
C GLY A 34 0.84 4.65 -1.19
N GLY A 35 1.84 4.99 -0.35
CA GLY A 35 1.92 6.27 0.35
C GLY A 35 2.19 6.17 1.84
N LEU A 36 2.11 4.98 2.45
CA LEU A 36 2.28 4.82 3.89
C LEU A 36 3.63 5.32 4.41
N ARG A 37 4.71 5.19 3.63
CA ARG A 37 6.05 5.67 4.04
C ARG A 37 6.08 7.18 4.18
N GLU A 38 5.52 7.89 3.22
CA GLU A 38 5.44 9.35 3.21
C GLU A 38 4.54 9.86 4.33
N ILE A 39 3.43 9.16 4.58
CA ILE A 39 2.50 9.48 5.68
C ILE A 39 3.16 9.24 7.03
N ALA A 40 3.87 8.12 7.21
CA ALA A 40 4.62 7.82 8.42
C ALA A 40 5.68 8.91 8.71
N ALA A 41 6.40 9.35 7.68
CA ALA A 41 7.38 10.43 7.81
C ALA A 41 6.73 11.79 8.16
N ALA A 42 5.58 12.10 7.54
CA ALA A 42 4.83 13.33 7.83
C ALA A 42 4.27 13.31 9.28
N PHE A 43 3.74 12.18 9.72
CA PHE A 43 3.27 12.01 11.09
C PHE A 43 4.40 12.17 12.11
N ALA A 44 5.53 11.49 11.88
CA ALA A 44 6.70 11.60 12.76
C ALA A 44 7.22 13.05 12.84
N LYS A 45 7.25 13.77 11.72
CA LYS A 45 7.62 15.20 11.70
C LYS A 45 6.66 16.06 12.51
N LYS A 46 5.37 15.75 12.48
CA LYS A 46 4.32 16.51 13.17
C LYS A 46 4.27 16.24 14.67
N THR A 47 4.45 14.99 15.09
CA THR A 47 4.19 14.54 16.47
C THR A 47 5.45 14.21 17.27
N GLY A 48 6.57 13.92 16.60
CA GLY A 48 7.76 13.36 17.22
C GLY A 48 7.71 11.83 17.39
N THR A 49 6.56 11.19 17.22
CA THR A 49 6.38 9.74 17.32
C THR A 49 6.94 9.04 16.08
N LYS A 50 7.87 8.13 16.27
CA LYS A 50 8.43 7.31 15.18
C LYS A 50 7.43 6.26 14.74
N VAL A 51 7.28 6.08 13.42
CA VAL A 51 6.46 5.02 12.84
C VAL A 51 7.37 4.02 12.11
N THR A 52 7.47 2.82 12.65
CA THR A 52 8.23 1.73 12.05
C THR A 52 7.31 0.82 11.24
N ILE A 53 7.46 0.86 9.91
CA ILE A 53 6.70 0.01 8.99
C ILE A 53 7.44 -1.31 8.84
N VAL A 54 6.72 -2.41 9.09
CA VAL A 54 7.19 -3.78 8.87
C VAL A 54 6.46 -4.35 7.65
N PRO A 55 7.11 -4.37 6.47
CA PRO A 55 6.49 -4.89 5.26
C PRO A 55 6.45 -6.42 5.26
N GLY A 56 5.48 -6.99 4.53
CA GLY A 56 5.38 -8.44 4.36
C GLY A 56 4.37 -8.84 3.30
N GLU A 57 4.24 -10.14 3.10
CA GLU A 57 3.18 -10.75 2.29
C GLU A 57 1.87 -10.75 3.07
N MET A 58 0.74 -10.60 2.38
CA MET A 58 -0.57 -10.34 3.01
C MET A 58 -0.98 -11.41 4.02
N ASP A 59 -0.87 -12.69 3.65
CA ASP A 59 -1.17 -13.83 4.51
C ASP A 59 -0.27 -13.89 5.74
N LYS A 60 1.02 -13.68 5.55
CA LYS A 60 2.02 -13.66 6.62
C LYS A 60 1.84 -12.47 7.57
N ILE A 61 1.39 -11.32 7.05
CA ILE A 61 1.08 -10.15 7.88
C ILE A 61 -0.10 -10.44 8.79
N ALA A 62 -1.17 -11.05 8.27
CA ALA A 62 -2.33 -11.40 9.08
C ALA A 62 -1.95 -12.35 10.24
N GLU A 63 -1.08 -13.33 9.99
CA GLU A 63 -0.55 -14.23 11.02
C GLU A 63 0.41 -13.51 11.98
N ALA A 64 1.37 -12.75 11.45
CA ALA A 64 2.33 -12.00 12.27
C ALA A 64 1.64 -10.99 13.19
N PHE A 65 0.53 -10.40 12.75
CA PHE A 65 -0.24 -9.47 13.56
C PHE A 65 -0.78 -10.11 14.85
N LYS A 66 -1.12 -11.39 14.79
CA LYS A 66 -1.59 -12.16 15.94
C LYS A 66 -0.47 -12.59 16.88
N THR A 67 0.70 -12.92 16.35
CA THR A 67 1.73 -13.70 17.06
C THR A 67 3.05 -12.94 17.27
N ALA A 68 3.38 -11.91 16.47
CA ALA A 68 4.67 -11.23 16.51
C ALA A 68 5.06 -10.69 17.90
N THR A 69 6.35 -10.78 18.19
CA THR A 69 6.98 -10.20 19.38
C THR A 69 8.21 -9.39 18.91
N PRO A 70 8.26 -8.09 19.22
CA PRO A 70 7.23 -7.29 19.88
C PRO A 70 5.94 -7.17 19.06
N ALA A 71 4.80 -6.96 19.75
CA ALA A 71 3.52 -6.78 19.10
C ALA A 71 3.56 -5.58 18.14
N ALA A 72 2.78 -5.65 17.05
CA ALA A 72 2.50 -4.46 16.25
C ALA A 72 1.37 -3.65 16.90
N ASP A 73 1.38 -2.33 16.67
CA ASP A 73 0.34 -1.44 17.16
C ASP A 73 -0.80 -1.30 16.16
N LEU A 74 -0.46 -1.27 14.86
CA LEU A 74 -1.44 -1.23 13.78
C LEU A 74 -1.13 -2.27 12.71
N VAL A 75 -2.17 -2.59 11.96
CA VAL A 75 -2.06 -3.34 10.70
C VAL A 75 -2.83 -2.63 9.60
N ILE A 76 -2.31 -2.69 8.38
CA ILE A 76 -3.03 -2.33 7.16
C ILE A 76 -3.17 -3.59 6.32
N LEU A 77 -4.38 -3.91 5.91
CA LEU A 77 -4.69 -5.08 5.08
C LEU A 77 -5.84 -4.76 4.11
N PRO A 78 -6.02 -5.55 3.04
CA PRO A 78 -7.28 -5.58 2.32
C PRO A 78 -8.45 -5.84 3.27
N MET A 79 -9.60 -5.23 2.98
CA MET A 79 -10.77 -5.26 3.88
C MET A 79 -11.29 -6.67 4.17
N ASP A 80 -11.24 -7.56 3.19
CA ASP A 80 -11.64 -8.98 3.33
C ASP A 80 -10.74 -9.72 4.33
N LEU A 81 -9.41 -9.55 4.22
CA LEU A 81 -8.46 -10.12 5.17
C LEU A 81 -8.57 -9.46 6.55
N MET A 82 -8.81 -8.15 6.61
CA MET A 82 -9.02 -7.44 7.87
C MET A 82 -10.27 -7.96 8.59
N GLY A 83 -11.32 -8.31 7.86
CA GLY A 83 -12.52 -8.94 8.41
C GLY A 83 -12.19 -10.23 9.16
N SER A 84 -11.36 -11.09 8.60
CA SER A 84 -10.92 -12.33 9.26
C SER A 84 -10.13 -12.05 10.55
N VAL A 85 -9.23 -11.08 10.52
CA VAL A 85 -8.45 -10.67 11.71
C VAL A 85 -9.37 -10.10 12.80
N ALA A 86 -10.40 -9.36 12.43
CA ALA A 86 -11.38 -8.81 13.35
C ALA A 86 -12.24 -9.91 14.03
N LEU A 87 -12.67 -10.91 13.26
CA LEU A 87 -13.41 -12.07 13.79
C LEU A 87 -12.60 -12.84 14.83
N ASP A 88 -11.28 -12.93 14.66
CA ASP A 88 -10.36 -13.55 15.62
C ASP A 88 -10.02 -12.65 16.81
N ARG A 89 -10.74 -11.54 16.99
CA ARG A 89 -10.49 -10.54 18.03
C ARG A 89 -9.06 -9.97 18.04
N GLY A 90 -8.41 -9.97 16.89
CA GLY A 90 -7.04 -9.45 16.74
C GLY A 90 -6.95 -7.93 16.79
N ILE A 91 -8.08 -7.21 16.64
CA ILE A 91 -8.13 -5.75 16.63
C ILE A 91 -8.91 -5.19 17.81
N LYS A 92 -8.62 -3.94 18.17
CA LYS A 92 -9.42 -3.20 19.15
C LYS A 92 -10.81 -2.91 18.56
N PRO A 93 -11.89 -3.14 19.33
CA PRO A 93 -13.24 -2.78 18.86
C PRO A 93 -13.32 -1.30 18.48
N GLY A 94 -13.97 -1.03 17.35
CA GLY A 94 -14.15 0.34 16.81
C GLY A 94 -12.92 0.94 16.13
N SER A 95 -11.80 0.21 16.01
CA SER A 95 -10.60 0.72 15.33
C SER A 95 -10.53 0.35 13.84
N PHE A 96 -11.44 -0.45 13.33
CA PHE A 96 -11.51 -0.75 11.89
C PHE A 96 -11.79 0.53 11.11
N THR A 97 -10.86 0.93 10.25
CA THR A 97 -10.94 2.21 9.52
C THR A 97 -10.56 1.97 8.06
N PRO A 98 -11.47 2.18 7.09
CA PRO A 98 -11.11 2.24 5.68
C PRO A 98 -10.09 3.35 5.44
N VAL A 99 -8.99 3.04 4.74
CA VAL A 99 -7.89 4.01 4.54
C VAL A 99 -7.63 4.35 3.09
N GLY A 100 -8.09 3.52 2.16
CA GLY A 100 -7.94 3.85 0.76
C GLY A 100 -8.22 2.70 -0.19
N ARG A 101 -8.30 3.05 -1.47
CA ARG A 101 -8.56 2.15 -2.59
C ARG A 101 -7.38 2.12 -3.53
N VAL A 102 -6.97 0.94 -3.92
CA VAL A 102 -5.95 0.71 -4.94
C VAL A 102 -6.57 0.02 -6.14
N GLU A 103 -6.22 0.45 -7.34
CA GLU A 103 -6.87 0.02 -8.56
C GLU A 103 -5.91 -0.75 -9.46
N ILE A 104 -6.47 -1.66 -10.25
CA ILE A 104 -5.78 -2.22 -11.41
C ILE A 104 -5.76 -1.15 -12.50
N GLY A 105 -4.61 -0.97 -13.13
CA GLY A 105 -4.45 -0.06 -14.25
C GLY A 105 -3.86 -0.74 -15.46
N LEU A 106 -4.03 -0.07 -16.59
CA LEU A 106 -3.40 -0.43 -17.87
C LEU A 106 -2.09 0.32 -18.04
N PHE A 107 -1.06 -0.40 -18.47
CA PHE A 107 0.26 0.12 -18.81
C PHE A 107 0.55 -0.11 -20.27
N LYS A 108 1.31 0.80 -20.86
CA LYS A 108 1.80 0.76 -22.24
C LYS A 108 3.31 0.95 -22.26
N LYS A 109 3.96 0.67 -23.38
CA LYS A 109 5.34 1.12 -23.61
C LYS A 109 5.40 2.65 -23.68
N GLU A 110 6.49 3.23 -23.21
CA GLU A 110 6.65 4.69 -23.16
C GLU A 110 6.43 5.36 -24.52
N SER A 111 6.99 4.79 -25.58
CA SER A 111 6.87 5.27 -26.95
C SER A 111 5.51 5.03 -27.62
N ALA A 112 4.67 4.14 -27.06
CA ALA A 112 3.37 3.84 -27.64
C ALA A 112 2.36 4.97 -27.39
N PRO A 113 1.41 5.21 -28.30
CA PRO A 113 0.33 6.17 -28.09
C PRO A 113 -0.53 5.74 -26.89
N ARG A 114 -1.10 6.72 -26.19
CA ARG A 114 -2.02 6.45 -25.07
C ARG A 114 -3.39 6.04 -25.64
N PRO A 115 -3.85 4.81 -25.39
CA PRO A 115 -5.18 4.38 -25.84
C PRO A 115 -6.28 5.00 -24.95
N ASP A 116 -7.46 5.11 -25.52
CA ASP A 116 -8.67 5.48 -24.78
C ASP A 116 -9.29 4.21 -24.16
N ILE A 117 -9.34 4.18 -22.83
CA ILE A 117 -9.91 3.08 -22.02
C ILE A 117 -11.04 3.58 -21.12
N SER A 118 -11.71 4.67 -21.50
CA SER A 118 -12.70 5.35 -20.66
C SER A 118 -14.00 4.57 -20.44
N THR A 119 -14.25 3.52 -21.23
CA THR A 119 -15.38 2.58 -21.06
C THR A 119 -14.93 1.14 -21.25
N VAL A 120 -15.76 0.19 -20.80
CA VAL A 120 -15.48 -1.25 -20.94
C VAL A 120 -15.34 -1.66 -22.40
N GLU A 121 -16.18 -1.10 -23.29
CA GLU A 121 -16.13 -1.38 -24.73
C GLU A 121 -14.83 -0.91 -25.37
N LYS A 122 -14.39 0.31 -25.03
CA LYS A 122 -13.12 0.85 -25.54
C LYS A 122 -11.94 0.05 -25.00
N LEU A 123 -11.95 -0.29 -23.72
CA LEU A 123 -10.94 -1.17 -23.13
C LEU A 123 -10.91 -2.52 -23.87
N ALA A 124 -12.07 -3.11 -24.17
CA ALA A 124 -12.14 -4.39 -24.89
C ALA A 124 -11.49 -4.30 -26.28
N VAL A 125 -11.73 -3.22 -27.01
CA VAL A 125 -11.08 -2.98 -28.31
C VAL A 125 -9.56 -2.90 -28.16
N VAL A 126 -9.10 -2.15 -27.16
CA VAL A 126 -7.67 -1.97 -26.87
C VAL A 126 -7.01 -3.30 -26.49
N LEU A 127 -7.61 -4.08 -25.59
CA LEU A 127 -7.06 -5.37 -25.15
C LEU A 127 -7.03 -6.40 -26.28
N LYS A 128 -8.09 -6.49 -27.10
CA LYS A 128 -8.13 -7.39 -28.26
C LYS A 128 -7.14 -7.02 -29.35
N GLY A 129 -6.86 -5.73 -29.53
CA GLY A 129 -5.87 -5.22 -30.49
C GLY A 129 -4.41 -5.36 -30.04
N ALA A 130 -4.18 -5.62 -28.75
CA ALA A 130 -2.83 -5.79 -28.23
C ALA A 130 -2.15 -7.06 -28.76
N SER A 131 -0.85 -7.00 -28.99
CA SER A 131 -0.04 -8.18 -29.34
C SER A 131 0.10 -9.15 -28.17
N ALA A 132 0.22 -8.62 -26.96
CA ALA A 132 0.22 -9.34 -25.69
C ALA A 132 -0.24 -8.41 -24.55
N ILE A 133 -0.86 -8.99 -23.54
CA ILE A 133 -1.23 -8.31 -22.31
C ILE A 133 -0.49 -8.98 -21.16
N MET A 134 0.61 -8.36 -20.74
CA MET A 134 1.44 -8.86 -19.65
C MET A 134 0.76 -8.64 -18.32
N TYR A 135 0.80 -9.61 -17.45
CA TYR A 135 0.33 -9.50 -16.07
C TYR A 135 1.08 -10.47 -15.16
N THR A 136 1.08 -10.24 -13.87
CA THR A 136 1.75 -11.10 -12.90
C THR A 136 1.20 -12.52 -12.99
N ASN A 137 2.10 -13.52 -13.02
CA ASN A 137 1.71 -14.92 -13.11
C ASN A 137 0.83 -15.32 -11.90
N PRO A 138 -0.37 -15.89 -12.11
CA PRO A 138 -1.25 -16.35 -11.02
C PRO A 138 -0.60 -17.36 -10.08
N ALA A 139 0.37 -18.13 -10.54
CA ALA A 139 1.14 -19.06 -9.70
C ALA A 139 1.94 -18.36 -8.59
N SER A 140 2.09 -17.03 -8.64
CA SER A 140 2.67 -16.24 -7.55
C SER A 140 1.79 -16.18 -6.30
N GLY A 141 0.50 -16.54 -6.41
CA GLY A 141 -0.48 -16.43 -5.32
C GLY A 141 -0.88 -14.99 -4.96
N SER A 142 -0.41 -13.97 -5.72
CA SER A 142 -0.76 -12.58 -5.43
C SER A 142 -2.20 -12.26 -5.88
N MET A 143 -2.90 -11.45 -5.08
CA MET A 143 -4.26 -10.99 -5.40
C MET A 143 -4.31 -10.24 -6.74
N GLN A 144 -3.34 -9.37 -7.00
CA GLN A 144 -3.20 -8.66 -8.28
C GLN A 144 -3.16 -9.61 -9.48
N ALA A 145 -2.43 -10.72 -9.36
CA ALA A 145 -2.32 -11.72 -10.42
C ALA A 145 -3.67 -12.40 -10.69
N SER A 146 -4.37 -12.77 -9.61
CA SER A 146 -5.69 -13.39 -9.70
C SER A 146 -6.73 -12.43 -10.30
N MET A 147 -6.74 -11.17 -9.89
CA MET A 147 -7.63 -10.14 -10.44
C MET A 147 -7.39 -9.95 -11.94
N SER A 148 -6.15 -9.77 -12.37
CA SER A 148 -5.81 -9.60 -13.79
C SER A 148 -6.16 -10.83 -14.64
N ASP A 149 -5.92 -12.03 -14.10
CA ASP A 149 -6.25 -13.29 -14.78
C ASP A 149 -7.76 -13.48 -14.93
N GLN A 150 -8.53 -13.18 -13.89
CA GLN A 150 -10.00 -13.26 -13.92
C GLN A 150 -10.60 -12.20 -14.84
N LEU A 151 -10.07 -10.98 -14.82
CA LEU A 151 -10.48 -9.93 -15.74
C LEU A 151 -10.38 -10.40 -17.19
N LEU A 152 -9.23 -10.92 -17.61
CA LEU A 152 -9.00 -11.34 -18.99
C LEU A 152 -9.87 -12.53 -19.44
N LYS A 153 -10.44 -13.26 -18.48
CA LYS A 153 -11.38 -14.37 -18.76
C LYS A 153 -12.84 -13.92 -18.92
N ARG A 154 -13.15 -12.66 -18.67
CA ARG A 154 -14.52 -12.14 -18.85
C ARG A 154 -14.93 -12.18 -20.33
N PRO A 155 -16.21 -12.44 -20.65
CA PRO A 155 -16.70 -12.51 -22.01
C PRO A 155 -16.39 -11.26 -22.85
N GLU A 156 -16.40 -10.06 -22.22
CA GLU A 156 -16.12 -8.78 -22.87
C GLU A 156 -14.71 -8.73 -23.48
N PHE A 157 -13.77 -9.46 -22.86
CA PHE A 157 -12.36 -9.50 -23.25
C PHE A 157 -11.96 -10.77 -24.00
N ALA A 158 -12.93 -11.58 -24.42
CA ALA A 158 -12.67 -12.80 -25.19
C ALA A 158 -11.83 -12.47 -26.45
N GLY A 159 -10.73 -13.20 -26.64
CA GLY A 159 -9.74 -12.94 -27.69
C GLY A 159 -8.57 -12.05 -27.30
N ALA A 160 -8.58 -11.47 -26.09
CA ALA A 160 -7.40 -10.78 -25.53
C ALA A 160 -6.27 -11.79 -25.25
N LYS A 161 -5.04 -11.42 -25.57
CA LYS A 161 -3.86 -12.31 -25.52
C LYS A 161 -3.11 -12.12 -24.20
N GLY A 162 -3.62 -12.71 -23.13
CA GLY A 162 -2.97 -12.68 -21.81
C GLY A 162 -1.60 -13.38 -21.83
N LEU A 163 -0.58 -12.74 -21.27
CA LEU A 163 0.79 -13.26 -21.12
C LEU A 163 1.24 -13.15 -19.66
N PRO A 164 1.13 -14.22 -18.86
CA PRO A 164 1.64 -14.24 -17.51
C PRO A 164 3.17 -14.06 -17.50
N VAL A 165 3.67 -13.10 -16.70
CA VAL A 165 5.11 -12.82 -16.56
C VAL A 165 5.58 -13.03 -15.11
N GLN A 166 6.88 -13.26 -14.94
CA GLN A 166 7.48 -13.28 -13.61
C GLN A 166 7.58 -11.84 -13.06
N GLY A 167 7.07 -11.63 -11.85
CA GLY A 167 6.96 -10.29 -11.26
C GLY A 167 5.84 -9.46 -11.88
N ASN A 168 5.99 -8.14 -11.86
CA ASN A 168 4.97 -7.22 -12.35
C ASN A 168 5.14 -6.88 -13.84
N ALA A 169 4.03 -6.58 -14.51
CA ALA A 169 4.00 -6.24 -15.93
C ALA A 169 4.75 -4.95 -16.27
N GLU A 170 4.70 -3.94 -15.39
CA GLU A 170 5.35 -2.65 -15.64
C GLU A 170 6.87 -2.78 -15.80
N PRO A 171 7.62 -3.47 -14.92
CA PRO A 171 9.04 -3.74 -15.16
C PRO A 171 9.32 -4.52 -16.47
N ALA A 172 8.46 -5.45 -16.84
CA ALA A 172 8.61 -6.19 -18.09
C ALA A 172 8.53 -5.26 -19.30
N LEU A 173 7.49 -4.41 -19.37
CA LEU A 173 7.35 -3.40 -20.41
C LEU A 173 8.54 -2.42 -20.44
N ARG A 174 9.04 -2.01 -19.29
CA ARG A 174 10.17 -1.09 -19.16
C ARG A 174 11.48 -1.70 -19.66
N ARG A 175 11.70 -2.98 -19.44
CA ARG A 175 12.86 -3.70 -20.04
C ARG A 175 12.77 -3.88 -21.54
N GLY A 176 11.62 -3.60 -22.14
CA GLY A 176 11.39 -3.77 -23.57
C GLY A 176 10.75 -5.12 -23.94
N ASP A 177 10.30 -5.89 -22.97
CA ASP A 177 9.63 -7.17 -23.24
C ASP A 177 8.37 -6.91 -24.11
N GLY A 178 8.10 -7.79 -25.06
CA GLY A 178 7.05 -7.63 -26.06
C GLY A 178 7.35 -6.57 -27.12
N ASP A 179 6.49 -6.48 -28.13
CA ASP A 179 6.57 -5.48 -29.19
C ASP A 179 5.93 -4.13 -28.82
N ALA A 180 5.82 -3.20 -29.77
CA ALA A 180 5.27 -1.87 -29.54
C ALA A 180 3.78 -1.87 -29.14
N ALA A 181 3.04 -2.94 -29.48
CA ALA A 181 1.61 -3.08 -29.17
C ALA A 181 1.36 -3.88 -27.88
N ALA A 182 2.42 -4.30 -27.16
CA ALA A 182 2.29 -4.98 -25.88
C ALA A 182 1.80 -4.02 -24.79
N LEU A 183 0.88 -4.51 -23.96
CA LEU A 183 0.29 -3.81 -22.84
C LEU A 183 0.61 -4.55 -21.53
N GLY A 184 0.35 -3.91 -20.39
CA GLY A 184 0.47 -4.52 -19.08
C GLY A 184 -0.74 -4.22 -18.19
N LEU A 185 -1.12 -5.18 -17.36
CA LEU A 185 -2.10 -5.01 -16.29
C LEU A 185 -1.40 -5.16 -14.94
N GLY A 186 -1.75 -4.31 -13.99
CA GLY A 186 -1.22 -4.37 -12.63
C GLY A 186 -1.72 -3.25 -11.74
N LEU A 187 -1.38 -3.32 -10.46
CA LEU A 187 -1.71 -2.26 -9.52
C LEU A 187 -0.99 -0.97 -9.89
N ILE A 188 -1.73 0.14 -9.90
CA ILE A 188 -1.15 1.46 -10.21
C ILE A 188 -0.14 1.92 -9.14
N GLN A 189 -0.19 1.38 -7.93
CA GLN A 189 0.78 1.61 -6.85
C GLN A 189 1.98 0.65 -6.88
N SER A 190 2.21 -0.03 -7.97
CA SER A 190 3.35 -0.94 -8.06
C SER A 190 4.62 -0.27 -7.49
N PRO A 191 5.38 -0.95 -6.62
CA PRO A 191 6.61 -0.39 -6.05
C PRO A 191 7.68 -0.10 -7.10
N TYR A 192 7.49 -0.62 -8.30
CA TYR A 192 8.37 -0.40 -9.46
C TYR A 192 8.01 0.87 -10.25
N LEU A 193 6.88 1.52 -9.94
CA LEU A 193 6.54 2.82 -10.51
C LEU A 193 7.51 3.86 -9.95
N ARG A 194 8.42 4.31 -10.80
CA ARG A 194 9.35 5.39 -10.44
C ARG A 194 8.64 6.73 -10.56
N GLY A 195 8.69 7.51 -9.50
CA GLY A 195 8.05 8.83 -9.44
C GLY A 195 6.58 8.78 -9.00
N GLN A 196 5.88 9.87 -9.22
CA GLN A 196 4.46 9.99 -8.93
C GLN A 196 3.62 9.28 -9.98
N VAL A 197 2.56 8.60 -9.54
CA VAL A 197 1.67 7.84 -10.44
C VAL A 197 1.11 8.71 -11.58
N PRO A 198 0.64 9.95 -11.35
CA PRO A 198 0.16 10.82 -12.44
C PRO A 198 1.23 11.17 -13.48
N GLY A 199 2.50 11.10 -13.13
CA GLY A 199 3.63 11.41 -14.01
C GLY A 199 4.27 10.19 -14.67
N ASN A 200 3.76 8.97 -14.46
CA ASN A 200 4.36 7.77 -15.02
C ASN A 200 4.03 7.64 -16.52
N PRO A 201 5.04 7.68 -17.42
CA PRO A 201 4.80 7.64 -18.86
C PRO A 201 4.23 6.30 -19.36
N LEU A 202 4.40 5.22 -18.59
CA LEU A 202 3.85 3.91 -18.93
C LEU A 202 2.38 3.77 -18.51
N LEU A 203 1.92 4.49 -17.51
CA LEU A 203 0.55 4.37 -17.02
C LEU A 203 -0.44 5.01 -17.99
N VAL A 204 -1.36 4.21 -18.53
CA VAL A 204 -2.53 4.69 -19.27
C VAL A 204 -3.57 5.25 -18.28
N GLY A 205 -3.87 4.52 -17.23
CA GLY A 205 -4.83 4.91 -16.19
C GLY A 205 -5.43 3.70 -15.50
N PRO A 206 -6.28 3.95 -14.49
CA PRO A 206 -7.11 2.89 -13.91
C PRO A 206 -8.06 2.33 -14.95
N LEU A 207 -8.51 1.10 -14.73
CA LEU A 207 -9.55 0.47 -15.57
C LEU A 207 -10.91 1.15 -15.32
N PRO A 208 -11.87 1.03 -16.26
CA PRO A 208 -13.22 1.55 -16.05
C PRO A 208 -13.80 1.08 -14.72
N PRO A 209 -14.37 1.98 -13.91
CA PRO A 209 -14.84 1.67 -12.55
C PRO A 209 -15.96 0.64 -12.51
N GLU A 210 -16.72 0.49 -13.61
CA GLU A 210 -17.78 -0.51 -13.75
C GLU A 210 -17.26 -1.94 -13.68
N LEU A 211 -15.98 -2.16 -13.92
CA LEU A 211 -15.35 -3.49 -13.81
C LEU A 211 -15.13 -3.90 -12.35
N GLY A 212 -15.06 -2.95 -11.42
CA GLY A 212 -14.84 -3.22 -10.01
C GLY A 212 -13.43 -3.74 -9.69
N GLU A 213 -12.45 -3.52 -10.57
CA GLU A 213 -11.09 -4.05 -10.42
C GLU A 213 -10.24 -3.18 -9.48
N HIS A 214 -10.56 -3.28 -8.19
CA HIS A 214 -9.88 -2.56 -7.13
C HIS A 214 -9.76 -3.39 -5.86
N MET A 215 -8.90 -2.95 -4.96
CA MET A 215 -8.71 -3.51 -3.63
C MET A 215 -8.87 -2.39 -2.61
N ASP A 216 -9.79 -2.56 -1.69
CA ASP A 216 -10.00 -1.63 -0.59
C ASP A 216 -9.13 -2.01 0.61
N LEU A 217 -8.39 -1.05 1.13
CA LEU A 217 -7.51 -1.21 2.27
C LEU A 217 -8.15 -0.65 3.53
N ALA A 218 -7.99 -1.34 4.64
CA ALA A 218 -8.35 -0.87 5.96
C ALA A 218 -7.14 -0.92 6.89
N ALA A 219 -7.13 -0.02 7.88
CA ALA A 219 -6.23 -0.06 9.01
C ALA A 219 -6.99 -0.40 10.29
N ALA A 220 -6.32 -1.04 11.24
CA ALA A 220 -6.88 -1.29 12.57
C ALA A 220 -5.78 -1.33 13.63
N ILE A 221 -6.15 -0.99 14.87
CA ILE A 221 -5.27 -1.06 16.04
C ILE A 221 -5.28 -2.48 16.59
N SER A 222 -4.11 -3.00 16.89
CA SER A 222 -3.94 -4.32 17.50
C SER A 222 -4.62 -4.41 18.88
N ALA A 223 -5.31 -5.50 19.12
CA ALA A 223 -5.78 -5.82 20.48
C ALA A 223 -4.62 -5.91 21.50
N ARG A 224 -3.40 -6.17 21.03
CA ARG A 224 -2.17 -6.31 21.80
C ARG A 224 -1.35 -5.02 21.90
N SER A 225 -1.77 -3.93 21.26
CA SER A 225 -1.06 -2.64 21.35
C SER A 225 -1.04 -2.12 22.77
N THR A 226 0.15 -1.69 23.20
CA THR A 226 0.38 -1.05 24.50
C THR A 226 0.46 0.46 24.42
N ASP A 227 0.63 1.01 23.22
CA ASP A 227 0.65 2.45 22.95
C ASP A 227 -0.63 2.89 22.20
N LEU A 228 -1.73 2.91 22.93
CA LEU A 228 -3.04 3.22 22.36
C LEU A 228 -3.16 4.68 21.90
N LYS A 229 -2.52 5.61 22.61
CA LYS A 229 -2.62 7.04 22.32
C LYS A 229 -2.03 7.34 20.94
N ASP A 230 -0.82 6.91 20.69
CA ASP A 230 -0.12 7.20 19.45
C ASP A 230 -0.64 6.33 18.30
N ALA A 231 -1.07 5.09 18.59
CA ALA A 231 -1.77 4.25 17.63
C ALA A 231 -3.08 4.88 17.13
N GLN A 232 -3.89 5.44 18.03
CA GLN A 232 -5.12 6.16 17.66
C GLN A 232 -4.83 7.45 16.89
N ALA A 233 -3.81 8.20 17.31
CA ALA A 233 -3.40 9.41 16.61
C ALA A 233 -2.93 9.11 15.18
N PHE A 234 -2.14 8.05 14.99
CA PHE A 234 -1.70 7.65 13.65
C PHE A 234 -2.84 7.10 12.80
N LEU A 235 -3.74 6.28 13.38
CA LEU A 235 -4.92 5.79 12.67
C LEU A 235 -5.78 6.96 12.14
N ALA A 236 -6.03 7.96 12.98
CA ALA A 236 -6.76 9.17 12.56
C ALA A 236 -5.98 9.97 11.49
N PHE A 237 -4.65 10.00 11.57
CA PHE A 237 -3.83 10.70 10.59
C PHE A 237 -3.89 10.05 9.21
N LEU A 238 -3.99 8.70 9.12
CA LEU A 238 -4.07 7.98 7.84
C LEU A 238 -5.22 8.45 6.95
N THR A 239 -6.32 8.93 7.53
CA THR A 239 -7.51 9.42 6.81
C THR A 239 -7.67 10.94 6.86
N SER A 240 -6.65 11.65 7.34
CA SER A 240 -6.69 13.10 7.46
C SER A 240 -6.54 13.81 6.10
N PRO A 241 -7.01 15.07 5.98
CA PRO A 241 -6.75 15.89 4.80
C PRO A 241 -5.25 16.07 4.49
N GLU A 242 -4.37 15.97 5.49
CA GLU A 242 -2.93 16.04 5.31
C GLU A 242 -2.37 14.76 4.66
N ALA A 243 -2.92 13.59 4.95
CA ALA A 243 -2.51 12.32 4.36
C ALA A 243 -3.05 12.11 2.94
N ALA A 244 -4.20 12.70 2.61
CA ALA A 244 -4.86 12.52 1.31
C ALA A 244 -3.95 12.76 0.10
N PRO A 245 -3.22 13.89 -0.02
CA PRO A 245 -2.33 14.11 -1.15
C PRO A 245 -1.13 13.14 -1.18
N LEU A 246 -0.71 12.61 -0.03
CA LEU A 246 0.39 11.65 0.05
C LEU A 246 -0.04 10.27 -0.48
N TRP A 247 -1.26 9.83 -0.18
CA TRP A 247 -1.87 8.65 -0.77
C TRP A 247 -2.05 8.82 -2.28
N ALA A 248 -2.69 9.92 -2.70
CA ALA A 248 -2.98 10.18 -4.11
C ALA A 248 -1.73 10.26 -4.99
N ALA A 249 -0.64 10.84 -4.48
CA ALA A 249 0.65 10.92 -5.18
C ALA A 249 1.24 9.53 -5.51
N LYS A 250 0.79 8.49 -4.82
CA LYS A 250 1.21 7.10 -5.04
C LYS A 250 0.10 6.23 -5.65
N GLY A 251 -1.01 6.83 -6.05
CA GLY A 251 -2.11 6.15 -6.72
C GLY A 251 -3.08 5.42 -5.79
N THR A 252 -3.07 5.73 -4.51
CA THR A 252 -4.10 5.26 -3.57
C THR A 252 -5.17 6.34 -3.44
N GLY A 253 -6.41 6.02 -3.84
CA GLY A 253 -7.56 6.88 -3.62
C GLY A 253 -8.04 6.79 -2.17
N LEU A 254 -8.55 7.89 -1.60
CA LEU A 254 -9.33 7.85 -0.35
C LEU A 254 -10.82 7.64 -0.66
N PHE A 255 -11.56 7.17 0.35
CA PHE A 255 -13.03 7.03 0.29
C PHE A 255 -13.73 8.37 0.50
#